data_e09689aa65e256451c308cdf51297ef0
#
_entry.id   e09689aa65e256451c308cdf51297ef0
#
_cell.length_a   1.000
_cell.length_b   1.000
_cell.length_c   1.000
_cell.angle_alpha   90.00
_cell.angle_beta   90.00
_cell.angle_gamma   90.00
#
_symmetry.space_group_name_H-M   'P 1'
#
loop_
_entity.id
_entity.type
_entity.pdbx_description
1 polymer ?
#
loop_
_entity_poly.entity_id
_entity_poly.type
_entity_poly.pdbx_seq_one_letter_code
_entity_poly.pdbx_strand_id
1 'polypeptide(L)'
;MARDFVTFMQTSEMKRIRLLAAGILMINSLFSFGQRTISEGTIVYDITILPKNAANKVNSALNGAKTTVYLKGGLSRTEMTSSLGTETTIYNAKIGNSVILKEYSGQKLMITLTRENWDARNKKFEGVTFENGTETKVIEGYNCKKATAKLRDGSSITVYYTMDLIPMNKEYNMAFKDLPGFPVEYEFGTDKMIFRYHLAQIDFSPVSTTKFDFPKSGYRTMTYDENKKGAGEAL
;
A
#
# COMPACT_ATOMS: atom_id res chain seq x y z
N MET A 1 -62.48 -26.40 -28.43
CA MET A 1 -62.25 -26.65 -26.98
C MET A 1 -60.91 -27.25 -26.63
N ALA A 2 -60.40 -28.31 -27.24
CA ALA A 2 -59.08 -28.91 -26.88
C ALA A 2 -57.87 -28.07 -27.31
N ARG A 3 -57.95 -27.34 -28.43
CA ARG A 3 -56.85 -26.49 -28.93
C ARG A 3 -56.58 -25.25 -28.04
N ASP A 4 -57.59 -24.64 -27.50
CA ASP A 4 -57.50 -23.44 -26.67
C ASP A 4 -56.91 -23.76 -25.28
N PHE A 5 -57.15 -24.96 -24.75
CA PHE A 5 -56.60 -25.41 -23.47
C PHE A 5 -55.09 -25.69 -23.52
N VAL A 6 -54.60 -26.29 -24.62
CA VAL A 6 -53.17 -26.52 -24.82
C VAL A 6 -52.39 -25.21 -24.96
N THR A 7 -52.96 -24.25 -25.70
CA THR A 7 -52.30 -22.91 -25.86
C THR A 7 -52.25 -22.14 -24.55
N PHE A 8 -53.27 -22.25 -23.70
CA PHE A 8 -53.30 -21.60 -22.39
C PHE A 8 -52.27 -22.19 -21.40
N MET A 9 -52.15 -23.52 -21.36
CA MET A 9 -51.13 -24.18 -20.52
C MET A 9 -49.71 -23.83 -20.98
N GLN A 10 -49.43 -23.79 -22.29
CA GLN A 10 -48.12 -23.49 -22.86
C GLN A 10 -47.69 -22.02 -22.58
N THR A 11 -48.61 -21.07 -22.57
CA THR A 11 -48.33 -19.66 -22.20
C THR A 11 -48.08 -19.46 -20.72
N SER A 12 -48.74 -20.25 -19.85
CA SER A 12 -48.58 -20.21 -18.40
C SER A 12 -47.21 -20.73 -17.98
N GLU A 13 -46.75 -21.84 -18.55
CA GLU A 13 -45.42 -22.40 -18.28
C GLU A 13 -44.30 -21.49 -18.81
N MET A 14 -44.44 -20.91 -19.99
CA MET A 14 -43.47 -19.93 -20.51
C MET A 14 -43.37 -18.67 -19.66
N LYS A 15 -44.48 -18.19 -19.03
CA LYS A 15 -44.46 -17.06 -18.09
C LYS A 15 -43.71 -17.42 -16.81
N ARG A 16 -43.92 -18.63 -16.25
CA ARG A 16 -43.19 -19.11 -15.06
C ARG A 16 -41.68 -19.24 -15.30
N ILE A 17 -41.29 -19.78 -16.46
CA ILE A 17 -39.86 -19.91 -16.85
C ILE A 17 -39.22 -18.53 -17.03
N ARG A 18 -39.92 -17.55 -17.63
CA ARG A 18 -39.43 -16.18 -17.79
C ARG A 18 -39.28 -15.46 -16.43
N LEU A 19 -40.20 -15.66 -15.47
CA LEU A 19 -40.13 -15.13 -14.13
C LEU A 19 -38.96 -15.75 -13.31
N LEU A 20 -38.74 -17.07 -13.45
CA LEU A 20 -37.59 -17.76 -12.83
C LEU A 20 -36.26 -17.29 -13.41
N ALA A 21 -36.16 -17.14 -14.75
CA ALA A 21 -34.98 -16.64 -15.42
C ALA A 21 -34.66 -15.18 -15.03
N ALA A 22 -35.69 -14.31 -14.91
CA ALA A 22 -35.52 -12.94 -14.44
C ALA A 22 -35.08 -12.88 -12.98
N GLY A 23 -35.59 -13.76 -12.11
CA GLY A 23 -35.15 -13.88 -10.71
C GLY A 23 -33.68 -14.31 -10.59
N ILE A 24 -33.23 -15.25 -11.39
CA ILE A 24 -31.82 -15.71 -11.41
C ILE A 24 -30.88 -14.61 -11.94
N LEU A 25 -31.30 -13.82 -12.93
CA LEU A 25 -30.52 -12.68 -13.41
C LEU A 25 -30.37 -11.57 -12.35
N MET A 26 -31.41 -11.31 -11.55
CA MET A 26 -31.35 -10.31 -10.47
C MET A 26 -30.44 -10.72 -9.32
N ILE A 27 -30.36 -12.02 -9.00
CA ILE A 27 -29.49 -12.51 -7.90
C ILE A 27 -28.00 -12.37 -8.26
N ASN A 28 -27.62 -12.53 -9.53
CA ASN A 28 -26.23 -12.36 -9.95
C ASN A 28 -25.73 -10.91 -9.94
N SER A 29 -26.61 -9.92 -9.95
CA SER A 29 -26.20 -8.50 -9.91
C SER A 29 -25.85 -8.02 -8.48
N LEU A 30 -26.11 -8.81 -7.42
CA LEU A 30 -25.82 -8.44 -6.03
C LEU A 30 -24.37 -8.76 -5.62
N PHE A 31 -23.60 -9.47 -6.40
CA PHE A 31 -22.19 -9.81 -6.11
C PHE A 31 -21.18 -9.01 -6.94
N SER A 32 -21.56 -7.84 -7.43
CA SER A 32 -20.57 -6.91 -7.99
C SER A 32 -19.72 -6.35 -6.85
N PHE A 33 -18.66 -7.06 -6.46
CA PHE A 33 -17.59 -6.51 -5.63
C PHE A 33 -16.90 -5.41 -6.46
N GLY A 34 -17.47 -4.20 -6.40
CA GLY A 34 -16.90 -3.04 -7.06
C GLY A 34 -15.53 -2.71 -6.47
N GLN A 35 -14.52 -2.61 -7.30
CA GLN A 35 -13.20 -2.13 -6.92
C GLN A 35 -13.33 -0.75 -6.27
N ARG A 36 -12.81 -0.59 -5.04
CA ARG A 36 -12.85 0.67 -4.30
C ARG A 36 -11.56 1.46 -4.52
N THR A 37 -11.68 2.70 -4.95
CA THR A 37 -10.54 3.62 -5.04
C THR A 37 -10.27 4.27 -3.69
N ILE A 38 -9.01 4.19 -3.22
CA ILE A 38 -8.55 4.89 -2.01
C ILE A 38 -8.05 6.27 -2.43
N SER A 39 -8.91 7.28 -2.36
CA SER A 39 -8.55 8.68 -2.59
C SER A 39 -8.13 9.39 -1.30
N GLU A 40 -8.65 8.94 -0.16
CA GLU A 40 -8.41 9.49 1.16
C GLU A 40 -8.57 8.38 2.22
N GLY A 41 -7.77 8.44 3.28
CA GLY A 41 -7.85 7.50 4.39
C GLY A 41 -6.53 7.30 5.13
N THR A 42 -6.60 6.47 6.18
CA THR A 42 -5.46 6.06 7.00
C THR A 42 -5.26 4.56 6.89
N ILE A 43 -4.02 4.13 6.63
CA ILE A 43 -3.63 2.73 6.48
C ILE A 43 -2.56 2.43 7.52
N VAL A 44 -2.70 1.33 8.25
CA VAL A 44 -1.74 0.92 9.27
C VAL A 44 -1.19 -0.45 8.94
N TYR A 45 0.14 -0.58 8.95
CA TYR A 45 0.84 -1.84 8.86
C TYR A 45 1.61 -2.12 10.14
N ASP A 46 1.49 -3.33 10.66
CA ASP A 46 2.41 -3.86 11.67
C ASP A 46 3.67 -4.38 10.98
N ILE A 47 4.83 -4.13 11.59
CA ILE A 47 6.13 -4.55 11.05
C ILE A 47 6.68 -5.68 11.91
N THR A 48 6.99 -6.81 11.27
CA THR A 48 7.73 -7.92 11.86
C THR A 48 9.10 -8.02 11.19
N ILE A 49 10.16 -8.16 12.00
CA ILE A 49 11.52 -8.32 11.49
C ILE A 49 11.97 -9.73 11.76
N LEU A 50 12.32 -10.43 10.68
CA LEU A 50 12.75 -11.82 10.70
C LEU A 50 14.23 -11.92 10.30
N PRO A 51 15.08 -12.64 11.03
CA PRO A 51 16.45 -12.90 10.59
C PRO A 51 16.44 -13.88 9.42
N LYS A 52 17.28 -13.66 8.42
CA LYS A 52 17.46 -14.62 7.29
C LYS A 52 18.15 -15.92 7.73
N ASN A 53 18.95 -15.85 8.79
CA ASN A 53 19.55 -17.03 9.39
C ASN A 53 19.63 -16.88 10.92
N ALA A 54 19.80 -17.97 11.65
CA ALA A 54 19.82 -18.00 13.11
C ALA A 54 20.97 -17.21 13.76
N ALA A 55 22.04 -16.91 13.02
CA ALA A 55 23.16 -16.11 13.49
C ALA A 55 22.85 -14.61 13.52
N ASN A 56 21.85 -14.15 12.76
CA ASN A 56 21.46 -12.75 12.71
C ASN A 56 20.57 -12.42 13.92
N LYS A 57 21.04 -11.52 14.77
CA LYS A 57 20.24 -11.02 15.90
C LYS A 57 19.31 -9.91 15.43
N VAL A 58 18.02 -10.05 15.74
CA VAL A 58 17.05 -8.96 15.54
C VAL A 58 17.22 -7.95 16.68
N ASN A 59 17.30 -6.67 16.35
CA ASN A 59 17.29 -5.62 17.35
C ASN A 59 15.91 -5.56 18.00
N SER A 60 15.82 -5.85 19.30
CA SER A 60 14.55 -5.82 20.05
C SER A 60 13.85 -4.46 20.01
N ALA A 61 14.60 -3.38 19.82
CA ALA A 61 14.07 -2.04 19.70
C ALA A 61 13.18 -1.81 18.46
N LEU A 62 13.20 -2.72 17.51
CA LEU A 62 12.31 -2.70 16.33
C LEU A 62 11.06 -3.59 16.51
N ASN A 63 10.93 -4.30 17.64
CA ASN A 63 9.73 -5.08 17.94
C ASN A 63 8.54 -4.14 18.14
N GLY A 64 7.41 -4.47 17.52
CA GLY A 64 6.19 -3.66 17.58
C GLY A 64 6.26 -2.37 16.75
N ALA A 65 7.24 -2.26 15.83
CA ALA A 65 7.27 -1.15 14.88
C ALA A 65 6.00 -1.15 14.00
N LYS A 66 5.55 0.05 13.65
CA LYS A 66 4.35 0.27 12.81
C LYS A 66 4.64 1.28 11.73
N THR A 67 3.96 1.11 10.61
CA THR A 67 3.89 2.14 9.56
C THR A 67 2.46 2.61 9.43
N THR A 68 2.23 3.92 9.59
CA THR A 68 0.95 4.56 9.33
C THR A 68 1.06 5.43 8.09
N VAL A 69 0.16 5.21 7.13
CA VAL A 69 0.08 5.97 5.89
C VAL A 69 -1.21 6.78 5.88
N TYR A 70 -1.09 8.09 5.74
CA TYR A 70 -2.21 9.00 5.51
C TYR A 70 -2.25 9.40 4.05
N LEU A 71 -3.41 9.30 3.42
CA LEU A 71 -3.64 9.65 2.01
C LEU A 71 -4.72 10.73 1.91
N LYS A 72 -4.51 11.72 1.01
CA LYS A 72 -5.53 12.69 0.62
C LYS A 72 -5.25 13.21 -0.79
N GLY A 73 -5.96 12.67 -1.78
CA GLY A 73 -5.69 12.98 -3.19
C GLY A 73 -4.24 12.70 -3.57
N GLY A 74 -3.51 13.73 -4.03
CA GLY A 74 -2.08 13.61 -4.36
C GLY A 74 -1.12 13.75 -3.18
N LEU A 75 -1.63 13.95 -1.96
CA LEU A 75 -0.81 14.08 -0.75
C LEU A 75 -0.67 12.72 -0.06
N SER A 76 0.52 12.43 0.44
CA SER A 76 0.78 11.28 1.29
C SER A 76 1.71 11.64 2.45
N ARG A 77 1.47 11.02 3.60
CA ARG A 77 2.34 11.04 4.78
C ARG A 77 2.52 9.62 5.25
N THR A 78 3.74 9.15 5.33
CA THR A 78 4.09 7.83 5.86
C THR A 78 4.91 8.02 7.13
N GLU A 79 4.44 7.48 8.24
CA GLU A 79 5.11 7.51 9.54
C GLU A 79 5.52 6.09 9.91
N MET A 80 6.80 5.83 10.07
CA MET A 80 7.32 4.61 10.67
C MET A 80 7.72 4.90 12.11
N THR A 81 7.08 4.25 13.05
CA THR A 81 7.32 4.42 14.49
C THR A 81 7.85 3.14 15.09
N SER A 82 8.88 3.25 15.92
CA SER A 82 9.47 2.16 16.72
C SER A 82 9.91 2.71 18.08
N SER A 83 10.44 1.86 18.96
CA SER A 83 11.02 2.33 20.22
C SER A 83 12.30 3.17 20.04
N LEU A 84 12.91 3.14 18.85
CA LEU A 84 14.06 4.00 18.51
C LEU A 84 13.64 5.44 18.20
N GLY A 85 12.40 5.64 17.76
CA GLY A 85 11.87 6.93 17.33
C GLY A 85 10.96 6.82 16.12
N THR A 86 10.80 7.94 15.40
CA THR A 86 9.89 8.05 14.25
C THR A 86 10.63 8.59 13.04
N GLU A 87 10.38 7.96 11.88
CA GLU A 87 10.70 8.54 10.57
C GLU A 87 9.40 8.84 9.83
N THR A 88 9.24 10.09 9.38
CA THR A 88 8.07 10.52 8.63
C THR A 88 8.50 11.01 7.26
N THR A 89 7.83 10.54 6.23
CA THR A 89 7.95 11.07 4.86
C THR A 89 6.63 11.75 4.47
N ILE A 90 6.68 13.03 4.11
CA ILE A 90 5.54 13.77 3.56
C ILE A 90 5.85 14.05 2.10
N TYR A 91 4.93 13.72 1.20
CA TYR A 91 5.12 13.86 -0.25
C TYR A 91 3.87 14.44 -0.91
N ASN A 92 4.10 15.37 -1.85
CA ASN A 92 3.06 15.95 -2.69
C ASN A 92 3.32 15.58 -4.16
N ALA A 93 2.54 14.64 -4.69
CA ALA A 93 2.69 14.14 -6.06
C ALA A 93 2.44 15.21 -7.13
N LYS A 94 1.65 16.28 -6.85
CA LYS A 94 1.36 17.33 -7.82
C LYS A 94 2.57 18.19 -8.14
N ILE A 95 3.35 18.56 -7.11
CA ILE A 95 4.51 19.43 -7.24
C ILE A 95 5.84 18.70 -7.08
N GLY A 96 5.79 17.44 -6.62
CA GLY A 96 6.93 16.55 -6.52
C GLY A 96 7.88 16.82 -5.37
N ASN A 97 7.61 17.80 -4.50
CA ASN A 97 8.45 18.04 -3.33
C ASN A 97 8.10 17.10 -2.19
N SER A 98 9.09 16.83 -1.34
CA SER A 98 8.92 16.01 -0.16
C SER A 98 9.81 16.46 1.00
N VAL A 99 9.45 15.99 2.19
CA VAL A 99 10.20 16.19 3.42
C VAL A 99 10.31 14.87 4.14
N ILE A 100 11.51 14.57 4.66
CA ILE A 100 11.74 13.46 5.58
C ILE A 100 12.05 14.05 6.94
N LEU A 101 11.26 13.66 7.93
CA LEU A 101 11.48 14.03 9.33
C LEU A 101 12.04 12.81 10.04
N LYS A 102 13.12 13.00 10.81
CA LYS A 102 13.73 11.95 11.64
C LYS A 102 13.77 12.43 13.08
N GLU A 103 13.15 11.66 13.95
CA GLU A 103 13.10 11.94 15.39
C GLU A 103 13.64 10.72 16.14
N TYR A 104 14.94 10.74 16.44
CA TYR A 104 15.64 9.64 17.10
C TYR A 104 16.50 10.16 18.25
N SER A 105 16.42 9.54 19.42
CA SER A 105 17.27 9.87 20.59
C SER A 105 17.29 11.36 20.95
N GLY A 106 16.12 12.03 20.86
CA GLY A 106 15.98 13.46 21.15
C GLY A 106 16.45 14.40 20.04
N GLN A 107 17.03 13.89 18.96
CA GLN A 107 17.41 14.68 17.79
C GLN A 107 16.24 14.77 16.80
N LYS A 108 16.03 15.95 16.21
CA LYS A 108 15.02 16.21 15.20
C LYS A 108 15.66 16.79 13.95
N LEU A 109 15.62 16.01 12.88
CA LEU A 109 16.18 16.36 11.59
C LEU A 109 15.09 16.43 10.52
N MET A 110 15.07 17.50 9.74
CA MET A 110 14.23 17.67 8.58
C MET A 110 15.08 17.73 7.32
N ILE A 111 14.86 16.79 6.41
CA ILE A 111 15.54 16.71 5.11
C ILE A 111 14.55 17.11 4.04
N THR A 112 14.86 18.17 3.28
CA THR A 112 14.04 18.63 2.15
C THR A 112 14.50 17.98 0.85
N LEU A 113 13.56 17.54 0.01
CA LEU A 113 13.81 16.92 -1.28
C LEU A 113 13.05 17.66 -2.38
N THR A 114 13.73 17.94 -3.48
CA THR A 114 13.10 18.31 -4.75
C THR A 114 12.51 17.09 -5.44
N ARG A 115 11.82 17.25 -6.58
CA ARG A 115 11.35 16.14 -7.39
C ARG A 115 12.52 15.25 -7.86
N GLU A 116 13.60 15.88 -8.31
CA GLU A 116 14.79 15.16 -8.79
C GLU A 116 15.43 14.33 -7.67
N ASN A 117 15.50 14.90 -6.45
CA ASN A 117 15.98 14.15 -5.28
C ASN A 117 15.05 12.98 -4.91
N TRP A 118 13.73 13.18 -5.01
CA TRP A 118 12.73 12.13 -4.79
C TRP A 118 12.89 10.99 -5.79
N ASP A 119 13.02 11.30 -7.07
CA ASP A 119 13.21 10.33 -8.14
C ASP A 119 14.55 9.59 -7.97
N ALA A 120 15.63 10.31 -7.66
CA ALA A 120 16.94 9.70 -7.38
C ALA A 120 16.92 8.75 -6.18
N ARG A 121 16.24 9.12 -5.08
CA ARG A 121 16.05 8.26 -3.90
C ARG A 121 15.31 6.97 -4.24
N ASN A 122 14.32 7.06 -5.11
CA ASN A 122 13.44 5.96 -5.47
C ASN A 122 13.88 5.21 -6.75
N LYS A 123 15.04 5.55 -7.31
CA LYS A 123 15.53 5.00 -8.59
C LYS A 123 15.57 3.47 -8.62
N LYS A 124 15.81 2.80 -7.49
CA LYS A 124 15.81 1.33 -7.41
C LYS A 124 14.45 0.69 -7.72
N PHE A 125 13.36 1.45 -7.58
CA PHE A 125 11.99 1.00 -7.87
C PHE A 125 11.53 1.35 -9.29
N GLU A 126 12.34 2.05 -10.08
CA GLU A 126 11.98 2.45 -11.44
C GLU A 126 11.96 1.24 -12.39
N GLY A 127 10.84 1.06 -13.11
CA GLY A 127 10.64 -0.02 -14.06
C GLY A 127 10.51 -1.40 -13.41
N VAL A 128 10.16 -1.47 -12.13
CA VAL A 128 9.90 -2.74 -11.44
C VAL A 128 8.67 -3.42 -12.04
N THR A 129 8.84 -4.67 -12.46
CA THR A 129 7.77 -5.51 -12.99
C THR A 129 7.42 -6.58 -11.96
N PHE A 130 6.13 -6.73 -11.66
CA PHE A 130 5.62 -7.75 -10.76
C PHE A 130 5.22 -9.00 -11.54
N GLU A 131 5.83 -10.13 -11.18
CA GLU A 131 5.49 -11.45 -11.69
C GLU A 131 4.45 -12.09 -10.76
N ASN A 132 3.25 -12.38 -11.30
CA ASN A 132 2.18 -12.99 -10.55
C ASN A 132 2.47 -14.47 -10.31
N GLY A 133 2.40 -14.90 -9.05
CA GLY A 133 2.36 -16.31 -8.67
C GLY A 133 0.95 -16.88 -8.77
N THR A 134 0.86 -18.19 -8.59
CA THR A 134 -0.42 -18.93 -8.53
C THR A 134 -1.04 -18.92 -7.13
N GLU A 135 -0.26 -18.57 -6.12
CA GLU A 135 -0.69 -18.58 -4.71
C GLU A 135 -1.67 -17.45 -4.43
N THR A 136 -2.77 -17.81 -3.76
CA THR A 136 -3.79 -16.88 -3.26
C THR A 136 -4.07 -17.17 -1.80
N LYS A 137 -4.37 -16.12 -1.03
CA LYS A 137 -4.85 -16.28 0.35
C LYS A 137 -5.75 -15.11 0.75
N VAL A 138 -6.58 -15.33 1.77
CA VAL A 138 -7.35 -14.25 2.39
C VAL A 138 -6.53 -13.64 3.52
N ILE A 139 -6.34 -12.32 3.49
CA ILE A 139 -5.62 -11.55 4.51
C ILE A 139 -6.51 -10.37 4.90
N GLU A 140 -6.81 -10.19 6.17
CA GLU A 140 -7.67 -9.12 6.70
C GLU A 140 -9.00 -8.97 5.93
N GLY A 141 -9.58 -10.11 5.50
CA GLY A 141 -10.83 -10.16 4.74
C GLY A 141 -10.68 -9.88 3.23
N TYR A 142 -9.49 -9.57 2.73
CA TYR A 142 -9.24 -9.33 1.31
C TYR A 142 -8.74 -10.58 0.60
N ASN A 143 -9.26 -10.84 -0.60
CA ASN A 143 -8.72 -11.87 -1.49
C ASN A 143 -7.41 -11.36 -2.12
N CYS A 144 -6.29 -11.97 -1.75
CA CYS A 144 -4.97 -11.54 -2.17
C CYS A 144 -4.33 -12.54 -3.12
N LYS A 145 -3.61 -12.00 -4.11
CA LYS A 145 -2.72 -12.75 -5.01
C LYS A 145 -1.28 -12.45 -4.64
N LYS A 146 -0.43 -13.46 -4.74
CA LYS A 146 1.01 -13.29 -4.56
C LYS A 146 1.65 -12.76 -5.83
N ALA A 147 2.57 -11.81 -5.68
CA ALA A 147 3.49 -11.41 -6.73
C ALA A 147 4.90 -11.21 -6.17
N THR A 148 5.89 -11.32 -7.04
CA THR A 148 7.30 -11.05 -6.72
C THR A 148 7.88 -10.08 -7.72
N ALA A 149 8.87 -9.30 -7.28
CA ALA A 149 9.62 -8.41 -8.17
C ALA A 149 11.09 -8.38 -7.79
N LYS A 150 11.97 -8.25 -8.77
CA LYS A 150 13.39 -7.94 -8.60
C LYS A 150 13.62 -6.45 -8.73
N LEU A 151 14.36 -5.88 -7.78
CA LEU A 151 14.77 -4.49 -7.82
C LEU A 151 16.10 -4.33 -8.57
N ARG A 152 16.43 -3.10 -8.99
CA ARG A 152 17.69 -2.79 -9.69
C ARG A 152 18.94 -3.05 -8.86
N ASP A 153 18.85 -3.00 -7.54
CA ASP A 153 19.95 -3.31 -6.60
C ASP A 153 20.10 -4.82 -6.32
N GLY A 154 19.36 -5.67 -7.02
CA GLY A 154 19.37 -7.13 -6.85
C GLY A 154 18.51 -7.64 -5.70
N SER A 155 17.97 -6.78 -4.85
CA SER A 155 17.03 -7.18 -3.81
C SER A 155 15.67 -7.57 -4.42
N SER A 156 14.82 -8.22 -3.62
CA SER A 156 13.50 -8.69 -4.08
C SER A 156 12.38 -8.22 -3.16
N ILE A 157 11.21 -8.07 -3.75
CA ILE A 157 9.96 -7.82 -3.05
C ILE A 157 9.08 -9.07 -3.23
N THR A 158 8.47 -9.53 -2.13
CA THR A 158 7.33 -10.44 -2.18
C THR A 158 6.12 -9.67 -1.68
N VAL A 159 5.00 -9.72 -2.40
CA VAL A 159 3.78 -9.01 -2.02
C VAL A 159 2.55 -9.88 -2.22
N TYR A 160 1.62 -9.82 -1.25
CA TYR A 160 0.24 -10.25 -1.39
C TYR A 160 -0.61 -9.00 -1.55
N TYR A 161 -1.28 -8.88 -2.67
CA TYR A 161 -2.07 -7.70 -3.02
C TYR A 161 -3.50 -8.07 -3.38
N THR A 162 -4.43 -7.15 -3.13
CA THR A 162 -5.83 -7.30 -3.51
C THR A 162 -6.17 -6.38 -4.69
N MET A 163 -7.09 -6.83 -5.53
CA MET A 163 -7.70 -6.02 -6.60
C MET A 163 -8.94 -5.26 -6.12
N ASP A 164 -9.43 -5.54 -4.90
CA ASP A 164 -10.61 -4.91 -4.33
C ASP A 164 -10.38 -3.43 -3.99
N LEU A 165 -9.10 -3.06 -3.80
CA LEU A 165 -8.66 -1.71 -3.45
C LEU A 165 -7.64 -1.19 -4.45
N ILE A 166 -7.77 0.09 -4.87
CA ILE A 166 -6.79 0.76 -5.74
C ILE A 166 -6.45 2.13 -5.15
N PRO A 167 -5.19 2.40 -4.81
CA PRO A 167 -4.78 3.74 -4.40
C PRO A 167 -4.88 4.72 -5.57
N MET A 168 -5.54 5.88 -5.36
CA MET A 168 -5.55 6.95 -6.35
C MET A 168 -4.14 7.51 -6.57
N ASN A 169 -3.43 7.77 -5.49
CA ASN A 169 -2.03 8.20 -5.52
C ASN A 169 -1.12 7.00 -5.38
N LYS A 170 -0.67 6.42 -6.48
CA LYS A 170 0.25 5.28 -6.47
C LYS A 170 1.67 5.66 -6.02
N GLU A 171 2.04 6.94 -6.11
CA GLU A 171 3.37 7.44 -5.70
C GLU A 171 3.53 7.54 -4.17
N TYR A 172 2.49 7.25 -3.38
CA TYR A 172 2.60 7.18 -1.93
C TYR A 172 3.61 6.11 -1.47
N ASN A 173 3.77 5.07 -2.30
CA ASN A 173 4.77 4.03 -2.11
C ASN A 173 5.34 3.60 -3.47
N MET A 174 6.51 4.16 -3.79
CA MET A 174 7.16 3.96 -5.09
C MET A 174 7.50 2.50 -5.38
N ALA A 175 7.67 1.67 -4.34
CA ALA A 175 7.91 0.23 -4.51
C ALA A 175 6.72 -0.50 -5.16
N PHE A 176 5.50 0.02 -5.02
CA PHE A 176 4.26 -0.58 -5.51
C PHE A 176 3.53 0.28 -6.55
N LYS A 177 4.20 1.28 -7.11
CA LYS A 177 3.60 2.18 -8.12
C LYS A 177 2.99 1.41 -9.31
N ASP A 178 3.68 0.37 -9.75
CA ASP A 178 3.29 -0.45 -10.90
C ASP A 178 2.55 -1.75 -10.51
N LEU A 179 2.23 -1.92 -9.21
CA LEU A 179 1.38 -3.01 -8.75
C LEU A 179 -0.08 -2.78 -9.22
N PRO A 180 -0.78 -3.80 -9.75
CA PRO A 180 -2.14 -3.62 -10.27
C PRO A 180 -3.21 -3.40 -9.18
N GLY A 181 -2.89 -3.66 -7.92
CA GLY A 181 -3.80 -3.55 -6.77
C GLY A 181 -3.15 -2.90 -5.56
N PHE A 182 -3.73 -3.17 -4.38
CA PHE A 182 -3.30 -2.64 -3.09
C PHE A 182 -2.47 -3.67 -2.34
N PRO A 183 -1.24 -3.36 -1.86
CA PRO A 183 -0.41 -4.27 -1.07
C PRO A 183 -1.03 -4.47 0.31
N VAL A 184 -1.39 -5.72 0.64
CA VAL A 184 -1.97 -6.11 1.93
C VAL A 184 -0.91 -6.67 2.87
N GLU A 185 -0.01 -7.50 2.35
CA GLU A 185 1.16 -7.98 3.07
C GLU A 185 2.36 -7.96 2.12
N TYR A 186 3.51 -7.48 2.59
CA TYR A 186 4.71 -7.45 1.74
C TYR A 186 5.99 -7.57 2.55
N GLU A 187 7.03 -8.02 1.86
CA GLU A 187 8.36 -8.22 2.44
C GLU A 187 9.43 -7.51 1.62
N PHE A 188 10.33 -6.83 2.34
CA PHE A 188 11.60 -6.36 1.82
C PHE A 188 12.74 -7.13 2.50
N GLY A 189 13.58 -7.79 1.70
CA GLY A 189 14.76 -8.48 2.19
C GLY A 189 16.01 -7.61 2.08
N THR A 190 16.80 -7.56 3.15
CA THR A 190 18.22 -7.19 3.12
C THR A 190 19.06 -8.46 3.15
N ASP A 191 20.40 -8.34 3.15
CA ASP A 191 21.28 -9.51 3.26
C ASP A 191 21.09 -10.29 4.56
N LYS A 192 20.70 -9.60 5.64
CA LYS A 192 20.61 -10.14 7.00
C LYS A 192 19.19 -10.34 7.51
N MET A 193 18.25 -9.51 7.08
CA MET A 193 16.90 -9.40 7.66
C MET A 193 15.83 -9.39 6.57
N ILE A 194 14.62 -9.81 6.97
CA ILE A 194 13.37 -9.64 6.21
C ILE A 194 12.48 -8.74 7.03
N PHE A 195 11.99 -7.66 6.44
CA PHE A 195 11.00 -6.76 7.00
C PHE A 195 9.66 -7.12 6.38
N ARG A 196 8.76 -7.67 7.19
CA ARG A 196 7.39 -8.02 6.77
C ARG A 196 6.45 -6.95 7.29
N TYR A 197 5.70 -6.37 6.38
CA TYR A 197 4.62 -5.42 6.63
C TYR A 197 3.30 -6.14 6.45
N HIS A 198 2.48 -6.17 7.48
CA HIS A 198 1.17 -6.79 7.48
C HIS A 198 0.10 -5.73 7.71
N LEU A 199 -0.90 -5.63 6.84
CA LEU A 199 -2.00 -4.71 6.99
C LEU A 199 -2.73 -5.00 8.31
N ALA A 200 -2.79 -4.00 9.20
CA ALA A 200 -3.53 -4.10 10.46
C ALA A 200 -4.89 -3.39 10.36
N GLN A 201 -4.96 -2.27 9.62
CA GLN A 201 -6.18 -1.48 9.53
C GLN A 201 -6.19 -0.59 8.28
N ILE A 202 -7.38 -0.39 7.73
CA ILE A 202 -7.69 0.71 6.80
C ILE A 202 -8.89 1.47 7.35
N ASP A 203 -8.72 2.79 7.53
CA ASP A 203 -9.80 3.71 7.87
C ASP A 203 -10.00 4.68 6.71
N PHE A 204 -11.21 4.72 6.15
CA PHE A 204 -11.60 5.57 5.03
C PHE A 204 -12.19 6.92 5.48
N SER A 205 -12.09 7.24 6.76
CA SER A 205 -12.51 8.54 7.29
C SER A 205 -11.66 9.68 6.71
N PRO A 206 -12.22 10.90 6.60
CA PRO A 206 -11.49 12.05 6.12
C PRO A 206 -10.22 12.34 6.94
N VAL A 207 -9.13 12.67 6.25
CA VAL A 207 -7.83 13.01 6.85
C VAL A 207 -7.68 14.55 6.85
N SER A 208 -7.30 15.13 8.00
CA SER A 208 -7.02 16.57 8.06
C SER A 208 -5.86 16.95 7.13
N THR A 209 -6.00 18.04 6.39
CA THR A 209 -4.92 18.59 5.54
C THR A 209 -3.68 18.98 6.32
N THR A 210 -3.84 19.36 7.60
CA THR A 210 -2.73 19.70 8.50
C THR A 210 -1.76 18.55 8.74
N LYS A 211 -2.18 17.29 8.49
CA LYS A 211 -1.30 16.12 8.54
C LYS A 211 -0.17 16.20 7.51
N PHE A 212 -0.35 16.94 6.43
CA PHE A 212 0.60 17.04 5.32
C PHE A 212 1.42 18.33 5.36
N ASP A 213 1.26 19.16 6.40
CA ASP A 213 2.03 20.39 6.58
C ASP A 213 3.48 20.05 7.01
N PHE A 214 4.44 20.79 6.46
CA PHE A 214 5.83 20.69 6.86
C PHE A 214 6.05 21.50 8.16
N PRO A 215 6.81 20.97 9.14
CA PRO A 215 7.17 21.73 10.34
C PRO A 215 7.93 23.01 9.97
N LYS A 216 7.56 24.14 10.60
CA LYS A 216 8.22 25.43 10.39
C LYS A 216 9.35 25.69 11.37
N SER A 217 9.46 24.90 12.45
CA SER A 217 10.45 25.06 13.51
C SER A 217 10.64 23.74 14.29
N GLY A 218 11.63 23.71 15.17
CA GLY A 218 11.89 22.56 16.05
C GLY A 218 12.73 21.44 15.41
N TYR A 219 13.18 21.61 14.16
CA TYR A 219 14.04 20.66 13.45
C TYR A 219 15.31 21.34 12.96
N ARG A 220 16.44 20.63 13.03
CA ARG A 220 17.60 20.96 12.22
C ARG A 220 17.27 20.63 10.77
N THR A 221 17.36 21.62 9.88
CA THR A 221 17.04 21.44 8.46
C THR A 221 18.29 21.23 7.64
N MET A 222 18.23 20.32 6.67
CA MET A 222 19.25 20.15 5.62
C MET A 222 18.59 19.71 4.31
N THR A 223 19.30 19.86 3.21
CA THR A 223 18.90 19.34 1.90
C THR A 223 19.22 17.84 1.81
N TYR A 224 18.61 17.17 0.84
CA TYR A 224 18.91 15.75 0.56
C TYR A 224 20.39 15.55 0.19
N ASP A 225 20.97 16.47 -0.58
CA ASP A 225 22.36 16.36 -1.02
C ASP A 225 23.36 16.56 0.13
N GLU A 226 23.08 17.49 1.07
CA GLU A 226 23.86 17.64 2.30
C GLU A 226 23.80 16.37 3.17
N ASN A 227 22.59 15.81 3.34
CA ASN A 227 22.41 14.56 4.10
C ASN A 227 23.17 13.40 3.48
N LYS A 228 23.19 13.30 2.13
CA LYS A 228 23.91 12.24 1.41
C LYS A 228 25.43 12.37 1.56
N LYS A 229 25.97 13.59 1.50
CA LYS A 229 27.40 13.85 1.72
C LYS A 229 27.81 13.45 3.15
N GLY A 230 27.07 13.90 4.17
CA GLY A 230 27.37 13.56 5.56
C GLY A 230 27.25 12.06 5.88
N ALA A 231 26.35 11.32 5.19
CA ALA A 231 26.26 9.86 5.33
C ALA A 231 27.41 9.12 4.64
N GLY A 232 27.99 9.68 3.58
CA GLY A 232 29.15 9.11 2.86
C GLY A 232 30.49 9.38 3.54
N GLU A 233 30.57 10.40 4.38
CA GLU A 233 31.78 10.72 5.19
C GLU A 233 31.82 9.93 6.52
N ALA A 234 30.74 9.24 6.89
CA ALA A 234 30.61 8.46 8.12
C ALA A 234 30.87 6.95 7.92
N LEU A 235 31.30 6.52 6.74
CA LEU A 235 31.74 5.16 6.38
C LEU A 235 33.26 5.14 6.16
#